data_3f9aab13a40ceb56772289a68dca51c3
#
_entry.id   3f9aab13a40ceb56772289a68dca51c3
#
_cell.length_a   1.000
_cell.length_b   1.000
_cell.length_c   1.000
_cell.angle_alpha   90.00
_cell.angle_beta   90.00
_cell.angle_gamma   90.00
#
_symmetry.space_group_name_H-M   'P 1'
#
loop_
_entity.id
_entity.type
_entity.pdbx_description
1 polymer ?
#
loop_
_entity_poly.entity_id
_entity_poly.type
_entity_poly.pdbx_seq_one_letter_code
_entity_poly.pdbx_strand_id
1 'polypeptide(L)'
;MIQIKDIDFRYPGSKHLVFRDFSLELKENNIYGLLGKNGTGKSTLLYLISGLLRQQQGTVLVDGISAQERKAEMLKDIFMVPEEFELPNVSLATYVKMNQEFYPNFSQEVLDRCLKDFDLPLSLKLNELSMGQKKKVFMSFALATGTRFLLMDEPTNGLDIPSKSQFRKVIA
;
A
#
# COMPACT_ATOMS: atom_id res chain seq x y z
N MET A 1 -11.85 7.81 6.76
CA MET A 1 -12.11 6.74 7.74
C MET A 1 -12.33 5.40 7.04
N ILE A 2 -11.76 4.30 7.55
CA ILE A 2 -12.01 2.95 7.06
C ILE A 2 -12.90 2.23 8.06
N GLN A 3 -13.99 1.62 7.58
CA GLN A 3 -14.94 0.88 8.40
C GLN A 3 -15.13 -0.53 7.85
N ILE A 4 -14.89 -1.51 8.70
CA ILE A 4 -15.08 -2.93 8.41
C ILE A 4 -16.13 -3.41 9.40
N LYS A 5 -17.21 -4.02 8.90
CA LYS A 5 -18.32 -4.45 9.74
C LYS A 5 -18.77 -5.86 9.40
N ASP A 6 -18.72 -6.71 10.41
CA ASP A 6 -19.26 -8.08 10.44
C ASP A 6 -18.83 -8.92 9.22
N ILE A 7 -17.53 -8.81 8.85
CA ILE A 7 -17.04 -9.52 7.67
C ILE A 7 -16.71 -10.97 7.96
N ASP A 8 -17.14 -11.85 7.04
CA ASP A 8 -16.63 -13.19 6.88
C ASP A 8 -15.80 -13.28 5.62
N PHE A 9 -14.60 -13.85 5.73
CA PHE A 9 -13.74 -14.07 4.58
C PHE A 9 -13.01 -15.40 4.64
N ARG A 10 -13.03 -16.11 3.52
CA ARG A 10 -12.18 -17.26 3.21
C ARG A 10 -11.73 -17.21 1.74
N TYR A 11 -10.55 -17.73 1.48
CA TYR A 11 -10.09 -17.87 0.10
C TYR A 11 -10.90 -18.92 -0.67
N PRO A 12 -11.11 -18.75 -1.98
CA PRO A 12 -11.76 -19.75 -2.82
C PRO A 12 -11.11 -21.12 -2.65
N GLY A 13 -11.93 -22.17 -2.48
CA GLY A 13 -11.45 -23.55 -2.27
C GLY A 13 -10.96 -23.86 -0.86
N SER A 14 -10.80 -22.88 0.02
CA SER A 14 -10.42 -23.11 1.42
C SER A 14 -11.64 -23.39 2.31
N LYS A 15 -11.50 -24.33 3.24
CA LYS A 15 -12.46 -24.54 4.33
C LYS A 15 -12.18 -23.62 5.52
N HIS A 16 -11.00 -23.01 5.59
CA HIS A 16 -10.56 -22.15 6.68
C HIS A 16 -11.08 -20.72 6.49
N LEU A 17 -11.81 -20.21 7.48
CA LEU A 17 -12.18 -18.80 7.58
C LEU A 17 -10.97 -18.00 8.09
N VAL A 18 -10.56 -17.00 7.32
CA VAL A 18 -9.51 -16.04 7.74
C VAL A 18 -10.12 -15.01 8.69
N PHE A 19 -11.32 -14.53 8.37
CA PHE A 19 -12.11 -13.65 9.23
C PHE A 19 -13.49 -14.25 9.46
N ARG A 20 -13.97 -14.11 10.70
CA ARG A 20 -15.33 -14.51 11.11
C ARG A 20 -15.90 -13.39 11.98
N ASP A 21 -17.02 -12.81 11.54
CA ASP A 21 -17.73 -11.73 12.25
C ASP A 21 -16.75 -10.61 12.70
N PHE A 22 -15.83 -10.27 11.80
CA PHE A 22 -14.74 -9.36 12.12
C PHE A 22 -15.15 -7.92 11.82
N SER A 23 -14.98 -7.04 12.82
CA SER A 23 -15.26 -5.61 12.71
C SER A 23 -14.05 -4.79 13.17
N LEU A 24 -13.74 -3.71 12.45
CA LEU A 24 -12.64 -2.80 12.74
C LEU A 24 -12.96 -1.41 12.20
N GLU A 25 -12.61 -0.38 12.96
CA GLU A 25 -12.65 1.00 12.51
C GLU A 25 -11.26 1.63 12.60
N LEU A 26 -10.80 2.24 11.49
CA LEU A 26 -9.54 2.97 11.42
C LEU A 26 -9.85 4.44 11.11
N LYS A 27 -9.48 5.32 12.05
CA LYS A 27 -9.66 6.78 11.93
C LYS A 27 -8.54 7.40 11.11
N GLU A 28 -8.81 8.56 10.54
CA GLU A 28 -7.84 9.36 9.80
C GLU A 28 -6.74 9.92 10.71
N ASN A 29 -5.65 10.34 10.09
CA ASN A 29 -4.50 10.98 10.77
C ASN A 29 -3.87 10.12 11.87
N ASN A 30 -3.91 8.80 11.71
CA ASN A 30 -3.26 7.87 12.61
C ASN A 30 -2.41 6.86 11.83
N ILE A 31 -1.34 6.41 12.46
CA ILE A 31 -0.54 5.29 11.98
C ILE A 31 -0.95 4.03 12.78
N TYR A 32 -1.38 3.01 12.07
CA TYR A 32 -1.78 1.73 12.67
C TYR A 32 -0.79 0.64 12.31
N GLY A 33 -0.33 -0.11 13.29
CA GLY A 33 0.48 -1.31 13.11
C GLY A 33 -0.36 -2.58 13.23
N LEU A 34 -0.37 -3.41 12.19
CA LEU A 34 -0.99 -4.72 12.23
C LEU A 34 0.03 -5.74 12.76
N LEU A 35 -0.20 -6.24 13.96
CA LEU A 35 0.64 -7.24 14.60
C LEU A 35 -0.03 -8.62 14.60
N GLY A 36 0.75 -9.65 14.35
CA GLY A 36 0.26 -11.03 14.34
C GLY A 36 1.25 -11.97 13.66
N LYS A 37 1.09 -13.28 13.94
CA LYS A 37 1.88 -14.34 13.30
C LYS A 37 1.61 -14.37 11.78
N ASN A 38 2.52 -14.99 11.03
CA ASN A 38 2.26 -15.22 9.60
C ASN A 38 1.01 -16.09 9.42
N GLY A 39 0.21 -15.78 8.40
CA GLY A 39 -1.04 -16.50 8.13
C GLY A 39 -2.26 -16.05 8.94
N THR A 40 -2.16 -15.05 9.82
CA THR A 40 -3.32 -14.52 10.58
C THR A 40 -4.24 -13.60 9.80
N GLY A 41 -3.96 -13.32 8.52
CA GLY A 41 -4.82 -12.51 7.66
C GLY A 41 -4.41 -11.04 7.53
N LYS A 42 -3.21 -10.62 7.96
CA LYS A 42 -2.75 -9.23 7.84
C LYS A 42 -2.83 -8.72 6.39
N SER A 43 -2.17 -9.39 5.46
CA SER A 43 -2.22 -9.06 4.02
C SER A 43 -3.62 -9.15 3.46
N THR A 44 -4.39 -10.16 3.89
CA THR A 44 -5.80 -10.33 3.48
C THR A 44 -6.63 -9.13 3.87
N LEU A 45 -6.44 -8.58 5.08
CA LEU A 45 -7.14 -7.38 5.54
C LEU A 45 -6.82 -6.18 4.64
N LEU A 46 -5.53 -5.96 4.33
CA LEU A 46 -5.12 -4.87 3.43
C LEU A 46 -5.72 -5.02 2.04
N TYR A 47 -5.77 -6.25 1.50
CA TYR A 47 -6.39 -6.53 0.20
C TYR A 47 -7.92 -6.34 0.21
N LEU A 48 -8.60 -6.63 1.30
CA LEU A 48 -10.03 -6.33 1.45
C LEU A 48 -10.28 -4.82 1.50
N ILE A 49 -9.47 -4.06 2.23
CA ILE A 49 -9.56 -2.60 2.32
C ILE A 49 -9.27 -1.95 0.95
N SER A 50 -8.30 -2.45 0.20
CA SER A 50 -7.98 -1.93 -1.14
C SER A 50 -8.96 -2.40 -2.23
N GLY A 51 -9.91 -3.28 -1.89
CA GLY A 51 -10.87 -3.85 -2.84
C GLY A 51 -10.27 -4.87 -3.81
N LEU A 52 -9.06 -5.37 -3.54
CA LEU A 52 -8.42 -6.44 -4.32
C LEU A 52 -8.99 -7.82 -4.00
N LEU A 53 -9.53 -7.98 -2.79
CA LEU A 53 -10.30 -9.16 -2.38
C LEU A 53 -11.73 -8.73 -2.02
N ARG A 54 -12.64 -9.70 -2.11
CA ARG A 54 -14.05 -9.50 -1.82
C ARG A 54 -14.50 -10.46 -0.71
N GLN A 55 -15.02 -9.90 0.38
CA GLN A 55 -15.59 -10.68 1.49
C GLN A 55 -16.90 -11.37 1.06
N GLN A 56 -17.24 -12.48 1.73
CA GLN A 56 -18.49 -13.19 1.49
C GLN A 56 -19.68 -12.57 2.24
N GLN A 57 -19.41 -12.00 3.43
CA GLN A 57 -20.43 -11.30 4.25
C GLN A 57 -19.87 -10.01 4.81
N GLY A 58 -20.76 -9.14 5.29
CA GLY A 58 -20.42 -7.85 5.88
C GLY A 58 -20.02 -6.79 4.87
N THR A 59 -19.44 -5.70 5.37
CA THR A 59 -19.08 -4.53 4.55
C THR A 59 -17.68 -4.02 4.85
N VAL A 60 -17.00 -3.54 3.82
CA VAL A 60 -15.75 -2.77 3.92
C VAL A 60 -15.95 -1.45 3.21
N LEU A 61 -15.89 -0.35 3.95
CA LEU A 61 -16.09 1.00 3.45
C LEU A 61 -14.82 1.84 3.65
N VAL A 62 -14.45 2.58 2.63
CA VAL A 62 -13.43 3.63 2.69
C VAL A 62 -14.12 4.96 2.42
N ASP A 63 -14.20 5.81 3.43
CA ASP A 63 -14.96 7.07 3.40
C ASP A 63 -16.41 6.90 2.92
N GLY A 64 -17.07 5.85 3.40
CA GLY A 64 -18.45 5.54 3.04
C GLY A 64 -18.63 4.88 1.67
N ILE A 65 -17.56 4.71 0.87
CA ILE A 65 -17.58 4.06 -0.43
C ILE A 65 -17.21 2.59 -0.25
N SER A 66 -17.99 1.68 -0.84
CA SER A 66 -17.68 0.24 -0.78
C SER A 66 -16.37 -0.07 -1.49
N ALA A 67 -15.43 -0.69 -0.76
CA ALA A 67 -14.14 -1.10 -1.32
C ALA A 67 -14.29 -2.07 -2.50
N GLN A 68 -15.31 -2.93 -2.49
CA GLN A 68 -15.57 -3.89 -3.56
C GLN A 68 -15.94 -3.25 -4.90
N GLU A 69 -16.50 -2.05 -4.89
CA GLU A 69 -16.90 -1.34 -6.11
C GLU A 69 -15.71 -0.73 -6.84
N ARG A 70 -14.58 -0.53 -6.16
CA ARG A 70 -13.35 0.05 -6.71
C ARG A 70 -13.59 1.31 -7.53
N LYS A 71 -14.47 2.18 -7.03
CA LYS A 71 -14.77 3.46 -7.68
C LYS A 71 -13.54 4.36 -7.73
N ALA A 72 -13.43 5.16 -8.79
CA ALA A 72 -12.30 6.09 -8.97
C ALA A 72 -12.18 7.08 -7.79
N GLU A 73 -13.32 7.51 -7.22
CA GLU A 73 -13.38 8.39 -6.04
C GLU A 73 -12.69 7.78 -4.81
N MET A 74 -12.74 6.46 -4.65
CA MET A 74 -12.04 5.75 -3.58
C MET A 74 -10.59 5.47 -3.95
N LEU A 75 -10.34 5.02 -5.19
CA LEU A 75 -9.00 4.57 -5.61
C LEU A 75 -7.98 5.70 -5.64
N LYS A 76 -8.39 6.95 -5.91
CA LYS A 76 -7.49 8.11 -5.85
C LYS A 76 -6.99 8.43 -4.43
N ASP A 77 -7.73 7.99 -3.41
CA ASP A 77 -7.44 8.27 -2.01
C ASP A 77 -6.76 7.10 -1.28
N ILE A 78 -6.50 5.98 -1.98
CA ILE A 78 -5.86 4.80 -1.40
C ILE A 78 -4.68 4.34 -2.26
N PHE A 79 -3.56 4.01 -1.62
CA PHE A 79 -2.43 3.36 -2.27
C PHE A 79 -2.01 2.13 -1.47
N MET A 80 -1.75 1.03 -2.19
CA MET A 80 -1.32 -0.24 -1.59
C MET A 80 0.10 -0.57 -2.03
N VAL A 81 0.98 -0.76 -1.06
CA VAL A 81 2.33 -1.31 -1.24
C VAL A 81 2.30 -2.77 -0.79
N PRO A 82 2.22 -3.74 -1.70
CA PRO A 82 2.24 -5.16 -1.33
C PRO A 82 3.65 -5.60 -0.92
N GLU A 83 3.76 -6.74 -0.25
CA GLU A 83 5.05 -7.33 0.13
C GLU A 83 5.90 -7.67 -1.10
N GLU A 84 5.28 -8.28 -2.12
CA GLU A 84 5.90 -8.65 -3.40
C GLU A 84 5.22 -7.90 -4.55
N PHE A 85 6.02 -7.36 -5.45
CA PHE A 85 5.55 -6.66 -6.63
C PHE A 85 6.63 -6.61 -7.70
N GLU A 86 6.22 -6.40 -8.94
CA GLU A 86 7.10 -6.15 -10.07
C GLU A 86 6.92 -4.73 -10.59
N LEU A 87 8.01 -4.11 -11.01
CA LEU A 87 8.00 -2.81 -11.66
C LEU A 87 8.20 -3.00 -13.17
N PRO A 88 7.53 -2.20 -14.00
CA PRO A 88 7.64 -2.30 -15.45
C PRO A 88 9.04 -1.94 -15.93
N ASN A 89 9.40 -2.41 -17.12
CA ASN A 89 10.70 -2.10 -17.75
C ASN A 89 10.70 -0.70 -18.38
N VAL A 90 10.68 0.32 -17.53
CA VAL A 90 10.75 1.74 -17.93
C VAL A 90 11.66 2.50 -16.98
N SER A 91 12.01 3.75 -17.29
CA SER A 91 12.69 4.63 -16.35
C SER A 91 11.73 5.05 -15.21
N LEU A 92 12.29 5.42 -14.05
CA LEU A 92 11.48 5.98 -12.95
C LEU A 92 10.72 7.22 -13.41
N ALA A 93 11.34 8.11 -14.17
CA ALA A 93 10.67 9.30 -14.70
C ALA A 93 9.45 8.95 -15.59
N THR A 94 9.59 7.93 -16.43
CA THR A 94 8.47 7.43 -17.25
C THR A 94 7.38 6.84 -16.38
N TYR A 95 7.74 6.03 -15.39
CA TYR A 95 6.78 5.45 -14.44
C TYR A 95 5.97 6.52 -13.70
N VAL A 96 6.66 7.55 -13.19
CA VAL A 96 6.02 8.69 -12.53
C VAL A 96 5.05 9.39 -13.48
N LYS A 97 5.50 9.74 -14.69
CA LYS A 97 4.65 10.41 -15.70
C LYS A 97 3.38 9.60 -16.02
N MET A 98 3.47 8.27 -16.09
CA MET A 98 2.34 7.39 -16.41
C MET A 98 1.32 7.27 -15.28
N ASN A 99 1.76 7.43 -14.02
CA ASN A 99 0.94 7.10 -12.87
C ASN A 99 0.51 8.30 -12.02
N GLN A 100 1.24 9.41 -12.04
CA GLN A 100 0.95 10.58 -11.19
C GLN A 100 -0.45 11.17 -11.38
N GLU A 101 -1.00 11.10 -12.60
CA GLU A 101 -2.31 11.66 -12.93
C GLU A 101 -3.48 10.95 -12.24
N PHE A 102 -3.27 9.72 -11.75
CA PHE A 102 -4.27 8.99 -10.97
C PHE A 102 -4.39 9.52 -9.53
N TYR A 103 -3.43 10.33 -9.08
CA TYR A 103 -3.33 10.83 -7.70
C TYR A 103 -3.34 12.36 -7.68
N PRO A 104 -4.49 12.98 -7.43
CA PRO A 104 -4.65 14.46 -7.50
C PRO A 104 -3.72 15.24 -6.56
N ASN A 105 -3.28 14.60 -5.47
CA ASN A 105 -2.38 15.20 -4.48
C ASN A 105 -0.91 14.82 -4.69
N PHE A 106 -0.57 14.25 -5.87
CA PHE A 106 0.82 13.86 -6.14
C PHE A 106 1.78 15.03 -5.99
N SER A 107 2.86 14.82 -5.24
CA SER A 107 3.89 15.82 -5.00
C SER A 107 5.25 15.35 -5.51
N GLN A 108 5.76 16.04 -6.56
CA GLN A 108 7.11 15.81 -7.07
C GLN A 108 8.16 16.13 -5.99
N GLU A 109 7.94 17.17 -5.19
CA GLU A 109 8.85 17.54 -4.10
C GLU A 109 9.01 16.44 -3.06
N VAL A 110 7.90 15.78 -2.69
CA VAL A 110 7.94 14.63 -1.77
C VAL A 110 8.70 13.47 -2.40
N LEU A 111 8.47 13.17 -3.68
CA LEU A 111 9.21 12.14 -4.41
C LEU A 111 10.70 12.39 -4.38
N ASP A 112 11.11 13.61 -4.79
CA ASP A 112 12.53 13.99 -4.90
C ASP A 112 13.24 13.93 -3.55
N ARG A 113 12.56 14.36 -2.47
CA ARG A 113 13.07 14.26 -1.11
C ARG A 113 13.25 12.79 -0.69
N CYS A 114 12.25 11.95 -0.90
CA CYS A 114 12.33 10.53 -0.56
C CYS A 114 13.44 9.81 -1.32
N LEU A 115 13.58 10.08 -2.62
CA LEU A 115 14.66 9.51 -3.43
C LEU A 115 16.04 9.96 -2.95
N LYS A 116 16.18 11.23 -2.58
CA LYS A 116 17.42 11.77 -2.00
C LYS A 116 17.76 11.09 -0.67
N ASP A 117 16.77 10.89 0.21
CA ASP A 117 16.95 10.22 1.50
C ASP A 117 17.32 8.74 1.34
N PHE A 118 16.96 8.13 0.23
CA PHE A 118 17.34 6.76 -0.14
C PHE A 118 18.57 6.66 -1.06
N ASP A 119 19.24 7.78 -1.38
CA ASP A 119 20.36 7.85 -2.30
C ASP A 119 20.07 7.28 -3.70
N LEU A 120 18.88 7.58 -4.25
CA LEU A 120 18.41 7.08 -5.54
C LEU A 120 18.21 8.22 -6.55
N PRO A 121 18.84 8.20 -7.75
CA PRO A 121 18.62 9.19 -8.78
C PRO A 121 17.34 8.91 -9.59
N LEU A 122 16.69 9.97 -10.11
CA LEU A 122 15.50 9.86 -10.97
C LEU A 122 15.76 9.14 -12.32
N SER A 123 17.02 9.07 -12.75
CA SER A 123 17.42 8.45 -14.02
C SER A 123 17.45 6.91 -14.00
N LEU A 124 17.10 6.30 -12.88
CA LEU A 124 17.12 4.84 -12.73
C LEU A 124 16.18 4.14 -13.72
N LYS A 125 16.62 3.01 -14.24
CA LYS A 125 15.79 2.05 -14.94
C LYS A 125 15.27 1.03 -13.93
N LEU A 126 13.95 0.87 -13.87
CA LEU A 126 13.29 0.09 -12.83
C LEU A 126 13.61 -1.42 -12.88
N ASN A 127 13.89 -1.95 -14.08
CA ASN A 127 14.26 -3.36 -14.26
C ASN A 127 15.70 -3.70 -13.83
N GLU A 128 16.56 -2.70 -13.69
CA GLU A 128 17.98 -2.88 -13.31
C GLU A 128 18.18 -2.80 -11.77
N LEU A 129 17.11 -2.50 -11.02
CA LEU A 129 17.15 -2.32 -9.59
C LEU A 129 17.20 -3.65 -8.82
N SER A 130 17.97 -3.69 -7.74
CA SER A 130 17.85 -4.73 -6.73
C SER A 130 16.47 -4.68 -6.06
N MET A 131 16.05 -5.77 -5.43
CA MET A 131 14.77 -5.81 -4.72
C MET A 131 14.64 -4.70 -3.66
N GLY A 132 15.71 -4.46 -2.90
CA GLY A 132 15.73 -3.36 -1.92
C GLY A 132 15.58 -1.98 -2.55
N GLN A 133 16.23 -1.73 -3.69
CA GLN A 133 16.08 -0.48 -4.44
C GLN A 133 14.67 -0.35 -5.03
N LYS A 134 14.10 -1.43 -5.58
CA LYS A 134 12.70 -1.45 -6.05
C LYS A 134 11.74 -1.04 -4.93
N LYS A 135 11.91 -1.60 -3.73
CA LYS A 135 11.10 -1.23 -2.57
C LYS A 135 11.25 0.25 -2.21
N LYS A 136 12.46 0.77 -2.14
CA LYS A 136 12.73 2.19 -1.85
C LYS A 136 12.05 3.10 -2.89
N VAL A 137 12.18 2.80 -4.18
CA VAL A 137 11.55 3.56 -5.27
C VAL A 137 10.02 3.52 -5.15
N PHE A 138 9.45 2.33 -4.98
CA PHE A 138 8.00 2.17 -4.90
C PHE A 138 7.41 2.85 -3.66
N MET A 139 8.12 2.80 -2.54
CA MET A 139 7.76 3.54 -1.33
C MET A 139 7.84 5.05 -1.52
N SER A 140 8.88 5.56 -2.20
CA SER A 140 9.02 6.98 -2.50
C SER A 140 7.85 7.46 -3.37
N PHE A 141 7.47 6.68 -4.37
CA PHE A 141 6.30 6.98 -5.19
C PHE A 141 5.02 6.93 -4.36
N ALA A 142 4.83 5.89 -3.54
CA ALA A 142 3.66 5.72 -2.69
C ALA A 142 3.43 6.92 -1.75
N LEU A 143 4.49 7.41 -1.12
CA LEU A 143 4.42 8.62 -0.27
C LEU A 143 4.12 9.87 -1.09
N ALA A 144 4.70 9.98 -2.30
CA ALA A 144 4.47 11.11 -3.19
C ALA A 144 3.04 11.19 -3.74
N THR A 145 2.29 10.07 -3.75
CA THR A 145 0.88 10.08 -4.20
C THR A 145 0.00 11.01 -3.37
N GLY A 146 0.39 11.30 -2.12
CA GLY A 146 -0.41 12.11 -1.19
C GLY A 146 -1.79 11.51 -0.90
N THR A 147 -1.93 10.18 -1.04
CA THR A 147 -3.19 9.47 -0.76
C THR A 147 -3.53 9.54 0.72
N ARG A 148 -4.81 9.61 1.04
CA ARG A 148 -5.31 9.68 2.43
C ARG A 148 -5.08 8.38 3.19
N PHE A 149 -5.05 7.26 2.49
CA PHE A 149 -4.84 5.93 3.06
C PHE A 149 -3.70 5.24 2.34
N LEU A 150 -2.59 5.07 3.03
CA LEU A 150 -1.43 4.34 2.56
C LEU A 150 -1.37 2.99 3.27
N LEU A 151 -1.60 1.91 2.53
CA LEU A 151 -1.55 0.54 3.02
C LEU A 151 -0.20 -0.07 2.68
N MET A 152 0.46 -0.68 3.66
CA MET A 152 1.78 -1.27 3.46
C MET A 152 1.82 -2.67 4.04
N ASP A 153 2.16 -3.65 3.20
CA ASP A 153 2.33 -5.04 3.61
C ASP A 153 3.81 -5.36 3.72
N GLU A 154 4.28 -5.65 4.94
CA GLU A 154 5.69 -5.97 5.27
C GLU A 154 6.71 -5.02 4.57
N PRO A 155 6.55 -3.68 4.69
CA PRO A 155 7.29 -2.71 3.86
C PRO A 155 8.80 -2.74 4.09
N THR A 156 9.25 -3.24 5.23
CA THR A 156 10.68 -3.33 5.57
C THR A 156 11.27 -4.72 5.36
N ASN A 157 10.46 -5.69 4.91
CA ASN A 157 10.96 -7.03 4.63
C ASN A 157 11.94 -6.99 3.45
N GLY A 158 13.10 -7.64 3.59
CA GLY A 158 14.17 -7.63 2.58
C GLY A 158 15.02 -6.36 2.53
N LEU A 159 14.78 -5.36 3.39
CA LEU A 159 15.66 -4.20 3.55
C LEU A 159 16.78 -4.49 4.57
N ASP A 160 17.98 -3.97 4.31
CA ASP A 160 19.07 -3.96 5.26
C ASP A 160 18.81 -2.97 6.44
N ILE A 161 19.62 -3.05 7.48
CA ILE A 161 19.44 -2.24 8.70
C ILE A 161 19.49 -0.73 8.40
N PRO A 162 20.45 -0.20 7.61
CA PRO A 162 20.47 1.21 7.24
C PRO A 162 19.20 1.64 6.50
N SER A 163 18.73 0.84 5.54
CA SER A 163 17.51 1.12 4.77
C SER A 163 16.26 1.11 5.64
N LYS A 164 16.17 0.22 6.64
CA LYS A 164 15.09 0.24 7.63
C LYS A 164 15.08 1.52 8.46
N SER A 165 16.26 2.02 8.81
CA SER A 165 16.39 3.29 9.54
C SER A 165 15.98 4.48 8.66
N GLN A 166 16.41 4.51 7.39
CA GLN A 166 16.00 5.52 6.42
C GLN A 166 14.47 5.51 6.24
N PHE A 167 13.88 4.32 6.04
CA PHE A 167 12.44 4.16 5.91
C PHE A 167 11.67 4.76 7.08
N ARG A 168 12.07 4.47 8.32
CA ARG A 168 11.43 5.03 9.52
C ARG A 168 11.47 6.56 9.55
N LYS A 169 12.56 7.17 9.09
CA LYS A 169 12.69 8.64 9.02
C LYS A 169 11.76 9.25 7.97
N VAL A 170 11.56 8.54 6.86
CA VAL A 170 10.75 9.03 5.73
C VAL A 170 9.25 8.98 6.04
N ILE A 171 8.79 8.02 6.87
CA ILE A 171 7.37 7.88 7.24
C ILE A 171 6.99 8.58 8.54
N ALA A 172 7.97 9.04 9.34
CA ALA A 172 7.74 9.81 10.57
C ALA A 172 7.49 11.28 10.30
#